data_9a8a5426126a1226fe24cca8fa0efe07
#
_entry.id   9a8a5426126a1226fe24cca8fa0efe07
#
_cell.length_a   1.000
_cell.length_b   1.000
_cell.length_c   1.000
_cell.angle_alpha   90.00
_cell.angle_beta   90.00
_cell.angle_gamma   90.00
#
_symmetry.space_group_name_H-M   'P 1'
#
loop_
_entity.id
_entity.type
_entity.pdbx_description
1 polymer ?
#
loop_
_entity_poly.entity_id
_entity_poly.type
_entity_poly.pdbx_seq_one_letter_code
_entity_poly.pdbx_strand_id
1 'polypeptide(L)'
;LKRSIVKGVTNLFLGILFGSLTFSYSIAADTLFVTSPSQKIKIGIWQDVQLHYAAWHNQRMIVAPSLIDFQVQGKVALADEKNQFKSHRITKGEETIEVPIPEKRRQIKNEYHQLSIVFKQPYTLDVRVYDDGFAYRIGTSFKDSIIIRNELAKINFPQSSSAYIPFVAKRDNVDEYHTSFEELYQLLPLKDIRKEMMGYSPVLVMPGNSSFPKIGITESDLEDYPGMFIGGTADNSLIGIYAGYPAEERLVEGEFPQMVVSKRADFIAKTKGKRTYPWRVFIVAEHDKDLPSSDMVYRLASPSRLQNTDWIKPGNLTDEWITDVNLFNVPFRAGINTASYMYYIDFAKRFGFDRIMMDAGWSDNNNLFKINPAISMDSILAHSRKQGVKLGMWTLARTL
;
A
#
# COMPACT_ATOMS: atom_id res chain seq x y z
N LEU A 1 48.80 49.67 -58.47
CA LEU A 1 48.95 48.22 -58.39
C LEU A 1 49.11 47.78 -56.93
N LYS A 2 48.01 47.37 -56.27
CA LYS A 2 48.07 46.61 -55.03
C LYS A 2 46.98 45.55 -55.06
N ARG A 3 47.34 44.30 -55.07
CA ARG A 3 46.50 43.12 -54.94
C ARG A 3 46.11 42.96 -53.46
N SER A 4 44.81 42.93 -53.18
CA SER A 4 44.26 42.57 -51.87
C SER A 4 43.99 41.07 -51.87
N ILE A 5 44.54 40.37 -50.87
CA ILE A 5 44.30 38.95 -50.60
C ILE A 5 43.18 38.87 -49.57
N VAL A 6 42.04 38.28 -49.98
CA VAL A 6 40.93 37.96 -49.06
C VAL A 6 41.23 36.56 -48.47
N LYS A 7 41.42 36.47 -47.15
CA LYS A 7 41.49 35.22 -46.39
C LYS A 7 40.08 34.76 -46.08
N GLY A 8 39.67 33.64 -46.67
CA GLY A 8 38.46 32.94 -46.30
C GLY A 8 38.62 32.27 -44.93
N VAL A 9 37.72 32.56 -44.01
CA VAL A 9 37.58 31.86 -42.73
C VAL A 9 36.55 30.77 -42.91
N THR A 10 37.03 29.54 -42.87
CA THR A 10 36.18 28.32 -42.92
C THR A 10 35.70 28.05 -41.48
N ASN A 11 34.42 28.32 -41.19
CA ASN A 11 33.81 27.90 -39.95
C ASN A 11 33.52 26.41 -39.98
N LEU A 12 34.26 25.66 -39.20
CA LEU A 12 34.03 24.23 -38.92
C LEU A 12 32.91 24.11 -37.88
N PHE A 13 31.68 23.80 -38.29
CA PHE A 13 30.60 23.41 -37.38
C PHE A 13 30.84 22.00 -36.86
N LEU A 14 31.29 21.89 -35.60
CA LEU A 14 31.38 20.64 -34.88
C LEU A 14 29.97 20.28 -34.37
N GLY A 15 29.24 19.46 -35.13
CA GLY A 15 27.95 18.91 -34.69
C GLY A 15 28.19 17.88 -33.61
N ILE A 16 27.89 18.23 -32.36
CA ILE A 16 27.85 17.27 -31.26
C ILE A 16 26.57 16.44 -31.45
N LEU A 17 26.74 15.20 -31.94
CA LEU A 17 25.67 14.20 -31.94
C LEU A 17 25.43 13.78 -30.49
N PHE A 18 24.37 14.27 -29.87
CA PHE A 18 23.83 13.67 -28.65
C PHE A 18 23.19 12.31 -29.02
N GLY A 19 23.98 11.27 -28.94
CA GLY A 19 23.47 9.91 -29.01
C GLY A 19 22.65 9.64 -27.74
N SER A 20 21.32 9.61 -27.88
CA SER A 20 20.46 9.06 -26.84
C SER A 20 20.78 7.56 -26.72
N LEU A 21 21.45 7.17 -25.66
CA LEU A 21 21.61 5.77 -25.26
C LEU A 21 20.22 5.20 -24.96
N THR A 22 19.59 4.59 -25.93
CA THR A 22 18.40 3.77 -25.72
C THR A 22 18.84 2.43 -25.14
N PHE A 23 18.64 2.25 -23.85
CA PHE A 23 18.77 0.93 -23.23
C PHE A 23 17.71 -0.01 -23.83
N SER A 24 18.13 -0.93 -24.67
CA SER A 24 17.27 -2.00 -25.17
C SER A 24 17.27 -3.13 -24.16
N TYR A 25 16.15 -3.30 -23.44
CA TYR A 25 15.96 -4.48 -22.58
C TYR A 25 15.63 -5.69 -23.48
N SER A 26 16.39 -6.77 -23.34
CA SER A 26 16.07 -8.05 -23.99
C SER A 26 14.92 -8.71 -23.26
N ILE A 27 13.86 -9.04 -23.98
CA ILE A 27 12.70 -9.79 -23.48
C ILE A 27 12.76 -11.17 -24.13
N ALA A 28 12.56 -12.24 -23.35
CA ALA A 28 12.63 -13.60 -23.84
C ALA A 28 11.55 -13.88 -24.91
N ALA A 29 11.86 -14.73 -25.87
CA ALA A 29 10.96 -15.08 -26.98
C ALA A 29 9.63 -15.71 -26.51
N ASP A 30 9.65 -16.46 -25.40
CA ASP A 30 8.50 -17.16 -24.83
C ASP A 30 7.72 -16.32 -23.80
N THR A 31 7.74 -14.99 -23.90
CA THR A 31 7.05 -14.10 -22.99
C THR A 31 5.53 -14.20 -23.15
N LEU A 32 4.83 -14.45 -22.04
CA LEU A 32 3.38 -14.41 -21.98
C LEU A 32 2.90 -12.97 -21.77
N PHE A 33 2.01 -12.50 -22.64
CA PHE A 33 1.48 -11.14 -22.56
C PHE A 33 -0.01 -11.13 -22.20
N VAL A 34 -0.40 -10.13 -21.40
CA VAL A 34 -1.78 -9.77 -21.15
C VAL A 34 -1.93 -8.25 -21.23
N THR A 35 -3.04 -7.78 -21.78
CA THR A 35 -3.34 -6.34 -21.95
C THR A 35 -4.59 -5.97 -21.18
N SER A 36 -4.72 -4.69 -20.83
CA SER A 36 -5.98 -4.14 -20.31
C SER A 36 -7.11 -4.20 -21.38
N PRO A 37 -8.39 -4.03 -20.97
CA PRO A 37 -9.53 -3.98 -21.91
C PRO A 37 -9.32 -2.95 -23.03
N SER A 38 -8.83 -1.74 -22.74
CA SER A 38 -8.50 -0.71 -23.74
C SER A 38 -7.18 -0.90 -24.46
N GLN A 39 -6.39 -1.93 -24.10
CA GLN A 39 -5.05 -2.22 -24.61
C GLN A 39 -3.98 -1.16 -24.27
N LYS A 40 -4.28 -0.17 -23.42
CA LYS A 40 -3.33 0.86 -22.99
C LYS A 40 -2.21 0.29 -22.12
N ILE A 41 -2.53 -0.65 -21.23
CA ILE A 41 -1.55 -1.30 -20.36
C ILE A 41 -1.31 -2.73 -20.84
N LYS A 42 -0.03 -3.10 -20.94
CA LYS A 42 0.42 -4.45 -21.32
C LYS A 42 1.42 -4.93 -20.29
N ILE A 43 1.27 -6.17 -19.85
CA ILE A 43 2.19 -6.86 -18.95
C ILE A 43 2.77 -8.06 -19.67
N GLY A 44 4.09 -8.24 -19.56
CA GLY A 44 4.80 -9.44 -20.00
C GLY A 44 5.35 -10.21 -18.81
N ILE A 45 5.20 -11.54 -18.83
CA ILE A 45 5.74 -12.48 -17.84
C ILE A 45 6.57 -13.51 -18.58
N TRP A 46 7.81 -13.73 -18.14
CA TRP A 46 8.68 -14.77 -18.71
C TRP A 46 9.58 -15.38 -17.64
N GLN A 47 10.07 -16.55 -17.94
CA GLN A 47 11.02 -17.25 -17.08
C GLN A 47 12.24 -17.66 -17.90
N ASP A 48 13.40 -17.28 -17.42
CA ASP A 48 14.69 -17.81 -17.85
C ASP A 48 15.33 -18.53 -16.64
N VAL A 49 16.43 -18.02 -16.11
CA VAL A 49 16.99 -18.46 -14.81
C VAL A 49 16.15 -17.96 -13.63
N GLN A 50 15.39 -16.87 -13.84
CA GLN A 50 14.53 -16.22 -12.85
C GLN A 50 13.15 -15.93 -13.45
N LEU A 51 12.17 -15.63 -12.60
CA LEU A 51 10.84 -15.21 -13.03
C LEU A 51 10.77 -13.68 -13.11
N HIS A 52 10.48 -13.20 -14.31
CA HIS A 52 10.46 -11.78 -14.62
C HIS A 52 9.07 -11.28 -15.00
N TYR A 53 8.85 -9.99 -14.76
CA TYR A 53 7.74 -9.24 -15.32
C TYR A 53 8.21 -7.87 -15.80
N ALA A 54 7.48 -7.30 -16.76
CA ALA A 54 7.63 -5.93 -17.21
C ALA A 54 6.27 -5.34 -17.59
N ALA A 55 6.15 -4.01 -17.54
CA ALA A 55 4.90 -3.33 -17.83
C ALA A 55 5.10 -2.17 -18.82
N TRP A 56 4.12 -2.01 -19.71
CA TRP A 56 4.06 -0.91 -20.68
C TRP A 56 2.74 -0.17 -20.56
N HIS A 57 2.79 1.13 -20.77
CA HIS A 57 1.64 2.00 -20.92
C HIS A 57 1.77 2.74 -22.27
N ASN A 58 0.75 2.65 -23.12
CA ASN A 58 0.78 3.21 -24.49
C ASN A 58 2.08 2.86 -25.22
N GLN A 59 2.48 1.58 -25.19
CA GLN A 59 3.70 1.01 -25.79
C GLN A 59 5.03 1.48 -25.17
N ARG A 60 5.01 2.38 -24.19
CA ARG A 60 6.21 2.83 -23.45
C ARG A 60 6.39 2.00 -22.20
N MET A 61 7.59 1.49 -21.98
CA MET A 61 7.92 0.72 -20.78
C MET A 61 7.83 1.62 -19.54
N ILE A 62 7.03 1.21 -18.56
CA ILE A 62 6.84 1.93 -17.28
C ILE A 62 7.42 1.16 -16.09
N VAL A 63 7.49 -0.17 -16.18
CA VAL A 63 8.25 -1.03 -15.27
C VAL A 63 9.20 -1.85 -16.12
N ALA A 64 10.49 -1.75 -15.86
CA ALA A 64 11.54 -2.50 -16.53
C ALA A 64 11.56 -3.97 -16.05
N PRO A 65 12.25 -4.89 -16.71
CA PRO A 65 12.35 -6.27 -16.26
C PRO A 65 12.65 -6.38 -14.79
N SER A 66 11.70 -6.91 -14.04
CA SER A 66 11.62 -6.94 -12.56
C SER A 66 11.41 -8.37 -12.11
N LEU A 67 11.74 -8.69 -10.86
CA LEU A 67 11.80 -10.06 -10.37
C LEU A 67 10.66 -10.38 -9.41
N ILE A 68 10.13 -11.59 -9.53
CA ILE A 68 9.21 -12.20 -8.57
C ILE A 68 9.81 -13.53 -8.12
N ASP A 69 9.84 -13.79 -6.82
CA ASP A 69 10.12 -15.12 -6.28
C ASP A 69 9.32 -15.36 -4.99
N PHE A 70 9.17 -16.63 -4.65
CA PHE A 70 8.46 -17.04 -3.46
C PHE A 70 9.07 -18.35 -2.93
N GLN A 71 9.60 -18.29 -1.73
CA GLN A 71 10.41 -19.35 -1.17
C GLN A 71 9.69 -20.07 -0.03
N VAL A 72 9.30 -21.31 -0.25
CA VAL A 72 8.69 -22.18 0.74
C VAL A 72 9.75 -23.13 1.29
N GLN A 73 9.83 -23.25 2.61
CA GLN A 73 10.81 -24.08 3.29
C GLN A 73 10.76 -25.55 2.82
N GLY A 74 11.90 -26.08 2.41
CA GLY A 74 12.04 -27.47 1.95
C GLY A 74 11.32 -27.76 0.62
N LYS A 75 10.95 -26.73 -0.15
CA LYS A 75 10.35 -26.86 -1.49
C LYS A 75 11.19 -26.13 -2.53
N VAL A 76 11.00 -26.50 -3.79
CA VAL A 76 11.54 -25.74 -4.93
C VAL A 76 10.87 -24.36 -4.94
N ALA A 77 11.64 -23.29 -5.11
CA ALA A 77 11.11 -21.93 -5.13
C ALA A 77 10.24 -21.67 -6.36
N LEU A 78 9.41 -20.62 -6.29
CA LEU A 78 8.55 -20.23 -7.41
C LEU A 78 9.35 -19.94 -8.68
N ALA A 79 10.42 -19.17 -8.56
CA ALA A 79 11.25 -18.71 -9.69
C ALA A 79 12.41 -19.68 -10.06
N ASP A 80 12.52 -20.84 -9.39
CA ASP A 80 13.56 -21.83 -9.69
C ASP A 80 13.41 -22.34 -11.12
N GLU A 81 14.53 -22.50 -11.84
CA GLU A 81 14.57 -23.02 -13.23
C GLU A 81 13.88 -24.39 -13.40
N LYS A 82 13.80 -25.19 -12.33
CA LYS A 82 13.08 -26.48 -12.32
C LYS A 82 11.57 -26.33 -12.22
N ASN A 83 11.08 -25.15 -11.87
CA ASN A 83 9.66 -24.85 -11.66
C ASN A 83 9.07 -24.03 -12.84
N GLN A 84 9.19 -24.51 -14.02
CA GLN A 84 8.74 -23.85 -15.23
C GLN A 84 7.20 -23.79 -15.34
N PHE A 85 6.72 -22.96 -16.27
CA PHE A 85 5.30 -22.90 -16.64
C PHE A 85 4.80 -24.27 -17.09
N LYS A 86 3.70 -24.73 -16.49
CA LYS A 86 2.99 -25.94 -16.89
C LYS A 86 1.87 -25.62 -17.88
N SER A 87 1.12 -24.57 -17.60
CA SER A 87 0.03 -24.08 -18.43
C SER A 87 -0.29 -22.64 -18.10
N HIS A 88 -0.95 -21.96 -19.01
CA HIS A 88 -1.49 -20.61 -18.77
C HIS A 88 -2.85 -20.45 -19.48
N ARG A 89 -3.62 -19.46 -19.03
CA ARG A 89 -4.84 -19.04 -19.68
C ARG A 89 -5.06 -17.55 -19.49
N ILE A 90 -5.72 -16.92 -20.46
CA ILE A 90 -6.21 -15.54 -20.35
C ILE A 90 -7.73 -15.58 -20.26
N THR A 91 -8.27 -14.86 -19.29
CA THR A 91 -9.72 -14.69 -19.11
C THR A 91 -10.07 -13.21 -19.04
N LYS A 92 -11.33 -12.87 -19.30
CA LYS A 92 -11.90 -11.53 -19.14
C LYS A 92 -12.85 -11.55 -17.96
N GLY A 93 -12.78 -10.55 -17.11
CA GLY A 93 -13.74 -10.32 -16.02
C GLY A 93 -14.47 -9.01 -16.27
N GLU A 94 -15.77 -9.04 -16.05
CA GLU A 94 -16.63 -7.86 -16.09
C GLU A 94 -17.75 -8.06 -15.08
N GLU A 95 -17.76 -7.23 -14.05
CA GLU A 95 -18.76 -7.25 -12.99
C GLU A 95 -18.92 -5.86 -12.38
N THR A 96 -20.01 -5.64 -11.67
CA THR A 96 -20.20 -4.46 -10.83
C THR A 96 -20.15 -4.88 -9.37
N ILE A 97 -19.23 -4.28 -8.62
CA ILE A 97 -19.11 -4.47 -7.18
C ILE A 97 -20.01 -3.47 -6.49
N GLU A 98 -21.00 -3.96 -5.74
CA GLU A 98 -21.78 -3.16 -4.79
C GLU A 98 -20.92 -2.96 -3.54
N VAL A 99 -20.62 -1.70 -3.22
CA VAL A 99 -19.81 -1.38 -2.05
C VAL A 99 -20.69 -1.42 -0.80
N PRO A 100 -20.42 -2.32 0.16
CA PRO A 100 -21.27 -2.49 1.34
C PRO A 100 -21.40 -1.20 2.18
N ILE A 101 -20.33 -0.43 2.25
CA ILE A 101 -20.25 0.86 2.96
C ILE A 101 -19.69 1.89 1.99
N PRO A 102 -20.52 2.67 1.30
CA PRO A 102 -20.07 3.61 0.28
C PRO A 102 -19.19 4.72 0.87
N GLU A 103 -18.02 4.91 0.30
CA GLU A 103 -17.11 6.04 0.56
C GLU A 103 -17.16 7.04 -0.61
N LYS A 104 -16.46 6.70 -1.70
CA LYS A 104 -16.41 7.53 -2.92
C LYS A 104 -17.59 7.26 -3.84
N ARG A 105 -18.00 5.99 -3.99
CA ARG A 105 -19.08 5.55 -4.86
C ARG A 105 -19.72 4.29 -4.34
N ARG A 106 -20.98 4.09 -4.71
CA ARG A 106 -21.77 2.91 -4.31
C ARG A 106 -21.49 1.69 -5.18
N GLN A 107 -21.21 1.92 -6.45
CA GLN A 107 -20.93 0.88 -7.43
C GLN A 107 -19.56 1.09 -8.06
N ILE A 108 -18.80 0.01 -8.18
CA ILE A 108 -17.46 0.02 -8.78
C ILE A 108 -17.48 -0.95 -9.97
N LYS A 109 -17.19 -0.44 -11.16
CA LYS A 109 -17.00 -1.28 -12.35
C LYS A 109 -15.68 -2.05 -12.21
N ASN A 110 -15.75 -3.38 -12.26
CA ASN A 110 -14.61 -4.28 -12.18
C ASN A 110 -14.42 -4.99 -13.52
N GLU A 111 -13.71 -4.35 -14.43
CA GLU A 111 -13.43 -4.85 -15.78
C GLU A 111 -11.93 -5.03 -15.96
N TYR A 112 -11.51 -6.25 -16.31
CA TYR A 112 -10.09 -6.61 -16.41
C TYR A 112 -9.85 -7.79 -17.34
N HIS A 113 -8.61 -7.93 -17.79
CA HIS A 113 -8.11 -9.19 -18.32
C HIS A 113 -7.18 -9.83 -17.30
N GLN A 114 -7.22 -11.15 -17.15
CA GLN A 114 -6.39 -11.91 -16.22
C GLN A 114 -5.60 -12.97 -16.96
N LEU A 115 -4.27 -12.94 -16.79
CA LEU A 115 -3.39 -14.06 -17.11
C LEU A 115 -3.19 -14.89 -15.84
N SER A 116 -3.57 -16.17 -15.89
CA SER A 116 -3.31 -17.14 -14.83
C SER A 116 -2.29 -18.15 -15.31
N ILE A 117 -1.18 -18.27 -14.59
CA ILE A 117 -0.08 -19.19 -14.87
C ILE A 117 -0.07 -20.29 -13.79
N VAL A 118 -0.02 -21.54 -14.20
CA VAL A 118 0.19 -22.70 -13.34
C VAL A 118 1.60 -23.21 -13.56
N PHE A 119 2.33 -23.45 -12.49
CA PHE A 119 3.70 -23.95 -12.54
C PHE A 119 3.75 -25.48 -12.41
N LYS A 120 4.90 -26.09 -12.69
CA LYS A 120 5.12 -27.53 -12.48
C LYS A 120 5.02 -27.91 -11.00
N GLN A 121 5.51 -27.06 -10.11
CA GLN A 121 5.32 -27.17 -8.67
C GLN A 121 3.97 -26.52 -8.27
N PRO A 122 3.44 -26.76 -7.07
CA PRO A 122 2.10 -26.32 -6.66
C PRO A 122 2.03 -24.81 -6.38
N TYR A 123 2.41 -24.01 -7.37
CA TYR A 123 2.31 -22.56 -7.40
C TYR A 123 1.41 -22.10 -8.55
N THR A 124 0.80 -20.93 -8.36
CA THR A 124 0.14 -20.15 -9.40
C THR A 124 0.59 -18.71 -9.34
N LEU A 125 0.53 -18.02 -10.48
CA LEU A 125 0.69 -16.57 -10.56
C LEU A 125 -0.51 -16.03 -11.35
N ASP A 126 -1.32 -15.19 -10.72
CA ASP A 126 -2.39 -14.44 -11.36
C ASP A 126 -1.94 -13.01 -11.61
N VAL A 127 -2.15 -12.51 -12.82
CA VAL A 127 -1.90 -11.12 -13.21
C VAL A 127 -3.18 -10.54 -13.75
N ARG A 128 -3.75 -9.52 -13.08
CA ARG A 128 -4.90 -8.74 -13.54
C ARG A 128 -4.46 -7.41 -14.09
N VAL A 129 -5.01 -7.05 -15.25
CA VAL A 129 -4.68 -5.79 -15.92
C VAL A 129 -5.97 -5.02 -16.18
N TYR A 130 -6.01 -3.82 -15.66
CA TYR A 130 -7.08 -2.82 -15.76
C TYR A 130 -6.61 -1.64 -16.63
N ASP A 131 -7.51 -0.74 -17.01
CA ASP A 131 -7.14 0.44 -17.79
C ASP A 131 -6.41 1.52 -16.97
N ASP A 132 -6.51 1.45 -15.63
CA ASP A 132 -5.89 2.35 -14.66
C ASP A 132 -4.83 1.66 -13.78
N GLY A 133 -4.38 0.45 -14.13
CA GLY A 133 -3.35 -0.24 -13.38
C GLY A 133 -3.28 -1.73 -13.62
N PHE A 134 -2.42 -2.40 -12.85
CA PHE A 134 -2.29 -3.85 -12.86
C PHE A 134 -1.93 -4.37 -11.48
N ALA A 135 -2.13 -5.65 -11.27
CA ALA A 135 -1.70 -6.32 -10.05
C ALA A 135 -1.31 -7.76 -10.34
N TYR A 136 -0.42 -8.30 -9.51
CA TYR A 136 -0.17 -9.74 -9.48
C TYR A 136 -0.32 -10.29 -8.07
N ARG A 137 -0.67 -11.57 -7.98
CA ARG A 137 -0.61 -12.33 -6.73
C ARG A 137 -0.13 -13.74 -6.96
N ILE A 138 0.51 -14.29 -5.95
CA ILE A 138 0.95 -15.67 -5.89
C ILE A 138 -0.14 -16.51 -5.24
N GLY A 139 -0.27 -17.76 -5.65
CA GLY A 139 -1.07 -18.77 -5.00
C GLY A 139 -0.26 -20.03 -4.78
N THR A 140 -0.62 -20.79 -3.76
CA THR A 140 -0.04 -22.11 -3.48
C THR A 140 -1.14 -23.16 -3.34
N SER A 141 -0.78 -24.45 -3.61
CA SER A 141 -1.68 -25.59 -3.46
C SER A 141 -0.98 -26.81 -2.86
N PHE A 142 -0.11 -26.58 -1.88
CA PHE A 142 0.50 -27.65 -1.09
C PHE A 142 -0.56 -28.31 -0.20
N LYS A 143 -0.37 -29.59 0.06
CA LYS A 143 -1.32 -30.39 0.84
C LYS A 143 -1.34 -29.98 2.32
N ASP A 144 -0.16 -29.78 2.90
CA ASP A 144 0.01 -29.47 4.32
C ASP A 144 0.29 -27.99 4.54
N SER A 145 0.26 -27.55 5.80
CA SER A 145 0.72 -26.22 6.19
C SER A 145 2.18 -26.00 5.78
N ILE A 146 2.53 -24.78 5.41
CA ILE A 146 3.85 -24.40 4.90
C ILE A 146 4.45 -23.26 5.70
N ILE A 147 5.76 -23.17 5.64
CA ILE A 147 6.53 -22.03 6.13
C ILE A 147 7.09 -21.28 4.92
N ILE A 148 6.80 -20.00 4.84
CA ILE A 148 7.26 -19.10 3.78
C ILE A 148 8.52 -18.41 4.29
N ARG A 149 9.66 -18.70 3.65
CA ARG A 149 10.95 -18.12 4.00
C ARG A 149 11.06 -16.69 3.56
N ASN A 150 10.66 -16.41 2.32
CA ASN A 150 10.79 -15.09 1.73
C ASN A 150 9.85 -14.92 0.54
N GLU A 151 9.53 -13.66 0.24
CA GLU A 151 8.92 -13.21 -1.00
C GLU A 151 9.82 -12.14 -1.61
N LEU A 152 10.17 -12.27 -2.89
CA LEU A 152 10.88 -11.25 -3.65
C LEU A 152 9.89 -10.49 -4.52
N ALA A 153 9.74 -9.21 -4.27
CA ALA A 153 8.99 -8.26 -5.10
C ALA A 153 9.94 -7.12 -5.49
N LYS A 154 10.75 -7.31 -6.51
CA LYS A 154 11.65 -6.27 -7.02
C LYS A 154 10.94 -5.49 -8.13
N ILE A 155 11.14 -4.16 -8.17
CA ILE A 155 10.49 -3.25 -9.12
C ILE A 155 11.56 -2.34 -9.71
N ASN A 156 11.91 -2.57 -10.96
CA ASN A 156 12.89 -1.76 -11.70
C ASN A 156 12.15 -0.72 -12.56
N PHE A 157 12.70 0.48 -12.66
CA PHE A 157 12.15 1.54 -13.49
C PHE A 157 13.07 1.83 -14.68
N PRO A 158 12.51 2.05 -15.89
CA PRO A 158 13.31 2.18 -17.11
C PRO A 158 14.06 3.49 -17.24
N GLN A 159 13.73 4.47 -16.39
CA GLN A 159 14.33 5.80 -16.39
C GLN A 159 14.49 6.33 -14.97
N SER A 160 15.37 7.31 -14.78
CA SER A 160 15.53 7.96 -13.48
C SER A 160 14.18 8.41 -12.92
N SER A 161 13.88 7.98 -11.71
CA SER A 161 12.63 8.26 -11.05
C SER A 161 12.89 8.68 -9.60
N SER A 162 11.93 9.38 -9.02
CA SER A 162 11.87 9.68 -7.59
C SER A 162 10.64 9.03 -7.00
N ALA A 163 10.60 8.87 -5.68
CA ALA A 163 9.41 8.34 -5.02
C ALA A 163 9.06 9.15 -3.78
N TYR A 164 7.76 9.32 -3.55
CA TYR A 164 7.21 9.69 -2.25
C TYR A 164 7.07 8.44 -1.40
N ILE A 165 7.82 8.36 -0.31
CA ILE A 165 7.83 7.23 0.62
C ILE A 165 7.77 7.76 2.06
N PRO A 166 6.88 7.22 2.92
CA PRO A 166 6.88 7.49 4.36
C PRO A 166 7.89 6.54 5.02
N PHE A 167 9.10 7.02 5.26
CA PHE A 167 10.15 6.19 5.86
C PHE A 167 9.92 5.98 7.33
N VAL A 168 10.04 4.73 7.77
CA VAL A 168 9.89 4.34 9.18
C VAL A 168 10.94 5.02 10.04
N ALA A 169 10.49 5.68 11.09
CA ALA A 169 11.35 6.22 12.13
C ALA A 169 11.77 5.11 13.10
N LYS A 170 13.05 5.06 13.44
CA LYS A 170 13.53 4.17 14.51
C LYS A 170 12.95 4.64 15.84
N ARG A 171 12.43 3.69 16.62
CA ARG A 171 11.91 3.90 17.97
C ARG A 171 12.66 3.04 18.95
N ASP A 172 12.82 3.52 20.18
CA ASP A 172 13.47 2.76 21.24
C ASP A 172 12.55 1.60 21.69
N ASN A 173 13.16 0.48 22.06
CA ASN A 173 12.52 -0.68 22.65
C ASN A 173 11.50 -1.46 21.76
N VAL A 174 11.37 -1.12 20.49
CA VAL A 174 10.57 -1.84 19.50
C VAL A 174 11.37 -2.02 18.21
N ASP A 175 10.98 -3.00 17.39
CA ASP A 175 11.61 -3.17 16.09
C ASP A 175 11.05 -2.18 15.05
N GLU A 176 11.69 -2.09 13.89
CA GLU A 176 11.37 -1.16 12.81
C GLU A 176 10.00 -1.40 12.15
N TYR A 177 9.40 -2.58 12.36
CA TYR A 177 8.06 -2.91 11.83
C TYR A 177 6.93 -2.46 12.77
N HIS A 178 7.27 -2.02 13.99
CA HIS A 178 6.31 -1.49 14.95
C HIS A 178 6.17 0.03 14.76
N THR A 179 5.31 0.43 13.85
CA THR A 179 5.06 1.83 13.49
C THR A 179 3.57 2.18 13.57
N SER A 180 3.27 3.45 13.83
CA SER A 180 1.89 4.00 13.80
C SER A 180 1.41 4.32 12.37
N PHE A 181 2.28 4.21 11.35
CA PHE A 181 2.00 4.58 9.97
C PHE A 181 1.62 6.06 9.77
N GLU A 182 2.23 6.96 10.55
CA GLU A 182 1.97 8.41 10.56
C GLU A 182 3.17 9.24 10.09
N GLU A 183 4.21 8.60 9.57
CA GLU A 183 5.41 9.28 9.09
C GLU A 183 5.11 10.14 7.85
N LEU A 184 5.75 11.29 7.77
CA LEU A 184 5.61 12.20 6.63
C LEU A 184 6.27 11.62 5.38
N TYR A 185 5.59 11.79 4.25
CA TYR A 185 6.13 11.40 2.94
C TYR A 185 7.33 12.26 2.56
N GLN A 186 8.42 11.61 2.18
CA GLN A 186 9.63 12.25 1.68
C GLN A 186 9.79 11.94 0.19
N LEU A 187 10.12 12.94 -0.61
CA LEU A 187 10.43 12.77 -2.03
C LEU A 187 11.94 12.62 -2.21
N LEU A 188 12.38 11.44 -2.62
CA LEU A 188 13.77 11.15 -2.91
C LEU A 188 13.93 10.51 -4.29
N PRO A 189 15.05 10.81 -5.01
CA PRO A 189 15.46 10.00 -6.16
C PRO A 189 15.66 8.54 -5.75
N LEU A 190 15.20 7.59 -6.56
CA LEU A 190 15.27 6.16 -6.21
C LEU A 190 16.71 5.70 -5.92
N LYS A 191 17.69 6.21 -6.66
CA LYS A 191 19.12 5.92 -6.45
C LYS A 191 19.65 6.36 -5.09
N ASP A 192 18.98 7.32 -4.44
CA ASP A 192 19.39 7.89 -3.15
C ASP A 192 18.67 7.17 -1.99
N ILE A 193 17.71 6.28 -2.28
CA ILE A 193 17.07 5.44 -1.28
C ILE A 193 17.98 4.25 -1.00
N ARG A 194 18.71 4.34 0.12
CA ARG A 194 19.69 3.32 0.54
C ARG A 194 18.99 2.04 1.01
N LYS A 195 19.74 0.92 1.03
CA LYS A 195 19.22 -0.41 1.40
C LYS A 195 18.69 -0.52 2.83
N GLU A 196 19.21 0.32 3.73
CA GLU A 196 18.76 0.39 5.13
C GLU A 196 17.53 1.29 5.34
N MET A 197 17.10 2.00 4.30
CA MET A 197 15.89 2.84 4.35
C MET A 197 14.68 2.00 3.99
N MET A 198 13.70 1.98 4.88
CA MET A 198 12.46 1.26 4.72
C MET A 198 11.28 2.18 4.99
N GLY A 199 10.28 2.12 4.14
CA GLY A 199 9.00 2.78 4.32
C GLY A 199 7.85 1.81 4.11
N TYR A 200 6.61 2.27 4.22
CA TYR A 200 5.42 1.44 4.02
C TYR A 200 4.58 1.92 2.85
N SER A 201 3.69 1.05 2.36
CA SER A 201 2.75 1.40 1.30
C SER A 201 1.58 2.25 1.81
N PRO A 202 0.95 3.10 0.96
CA PRO A 202 1.23 3.28 -0.45
C PRO A 202 2.48 4.11 -0.73
N VAL A 203 3.15 3.84 -1.84
CA VAL A 203 4.29 4.61 -2.35
C VAL A 203 3.92 5.18 -3.71
N LEU A 204 4.32 6.41 -4.00
CA LEU A 204 4.09 7.04 -5.30
C LEU A 204 5.41 7.28 -6.03
N VAL A 205 5.61 6.59 -7.14
CA VAL A 205 6.77 6.77 -8.02
C VAL A 205 6.48 7.85 -9.06
N MET A 206 7.38 8.82 -9.10
CA MET A 206 7.38 9.97 -10.00
C MET A 206 8.45 9.76 -11.07
N PRO A 207 8.09 9.48 -12.33
CA PRO A 207 9.08 9.37 -13.39
C PRO A 207 9.78 10.71 -13.64
N GLY A 208 11.06 10.68 -13.95
CA GLY A 208 11.83 11.89 -14.26
C GLY A 208 11.39 12.62 -15.53
N ASN A 209 10.60 11.96 -16.39
CA ASN A 209 9.97 12.54 -17.57
C ASN A 209 8.46 12.61 -17.35
N SER A 210 7.89 13.81 -17.33
CA SER A 210 6.46 14.08 -17.10
C SER A 210 5.51 13.51 -18.17
N SER A 211 6.01 13.05 -19.31
CA SER A 211 5.21 12.34 -20.33
C SER A 211 4.89 10.88 -19.96
N PHE A 212 5.44 10.37 -18.88
CA PHE A 212 5.14 9.05 -18.34
C PHE A 212 4.14 9.15 -17.19
N PRO A 213 3.28 8.14 -17.02
CA PRO A 213 2.34 8.12 -15.91
C PRO A 213 3.06 7.94 -14.58
N LYS A 214 2.47 8.45 -13.52
CA LYS A 214 2.87 8.14 -12.14
C LYS A 214 2.42 6.74 -11.77
N ILE A 215 3.15 6.09 -10.87
CA ILE A 215 2.85 4.72 -10.44
C ILE A 215 2.67 4.69 -8.93
N GLY A 216 1.42 4.47 -8.49
CA GLY A 216 1.13 4.15 -7.08
C GLY A 216 1.39 2.67 -6.83
N ILE A 217 2.12 2.36 -5.75
CA ILE A 217 2.43 0.98 -5.35
C ILE A 217 1.78 0.74 -3.99
N THR A 218 0.95 -0.29 -3.92
CA THR A 218 0.29 -0.72 -2.68
C THR A 218 -0.04 -2.22 -2.74
N GLU A 219 -0.86 -2.68 -1.84
CA GLU A 219 -1.34 -4.06 -1.79
C GLU A 219 -2.84 -4.12 -1.52
N SER A 220 -3.45 -5.24 -1.80
CA SER A 220 -4.86 -5.52 -1.53
C SER A 220 -5.05 -6.96 -1.09
N ASP A 221 -6.15 -7.24 -0.39
CA ASP A 221 -6.48 -8.58 0.12
C ASP A 221 -5.43 -9.10 1.11
N LEU A 222 -4.94 -8.21 1.98
CA LEU A 222 -3.94 -8.51 3.01
C LEU A 222 -4.62 -9.24 4.18
N GLU A 223 -4.57 -10.56 4.17
CA GLU A 223 -5.12 -11.42 5.21
C GLU A 223 -4.09 -12.43 5.69
N ASP A 224 -3.86 -12.49 7.00
CA ASP A 224 -2.98 -13.48 7.66
C ASP A 224 -1.64 -13.66 6.95
N TYR A 225 -0.99 -12.54 6.65
CA TYR A 225 0.29 -12.42 5.96
C TYR A 225 0.94 -11.08 6.30
N PRO A 226 2.29 -10.98 6.35
CA PRO A 226 2.93 -9.69 6.63
C PRO A 226 2.67 -8.67 5.52
N GLY A 227 2.34 -7.44 5.92
CA GLY A 227 2.24 -6.31 4.99
C GLY A 227 3.59 -6.01 4.33
N MET A 228 3.52 -5.51 3.09
CA MET A 228 4.69 -5.17 2.30
C MET A 228 5.22 -3.78 2.68
N PHE A 229 6.38 -3.73 3.31
CA PHE A 229 7.20 -2.53 3.37
C PHE A 229 7.99 -2.38 2.07
N ILE A 230 8.41 -1.16 1.76
CA ILE A 230 9.15 -0.82 0.54
C ILE A 230 10.52 -0.30 0.91
N GLY A 231 11.56 -0.91 0.37
CA GLY A 231 12.94 -0.51 0.55
C GLY A 231 13.61 -0.03 -0.72
N GLY A 232 14.74 0.67 -0.56
CA GLY A 232 15.63 1.04 -1.64
C GLY A 232 16.64 -0.07 -1.97
N THR A 233 17.20 0.00 -3.13
CA THR A 233 18.28 -0.89 -3.58
C THR A 233 19.55 -0.11 -3.92
N ALA A 234 19.54 1.22 -3.69
CA ALA A 234 20.57 2.18 -4.07
C ALA A 234 20.82 2.24 -5.59
N ASP A 235 19.85 1.86 -6.36
CA ASP A 235 19.77 2.01 -7.82
C ASP A 235 18.39 2.57 -8.23
N ASN A 236 18.01 2.47 -9.49
CA ASN A 236 16.69 2.95 -9.95
C ASN A 236 15.60 1.89 -9.75
N SER A 237 15.56 1.24 -8.59
CA SER A 237 14.57 0.22 -8.26
C SER A 237 14.11 0.28 -6.79
N LEU A 238 13.00 -0.38 -6.52
CA LEU A 238 12.43 -0.61 -5.20
C LEU A 238 12.32 -2.11 -4.94
N ILE A 239 12.24 -2.50 -3.66
CA ILE A 239 12.08 -3.89 -3.26
C ILE A 239 11.06 -4.00 -2.12
N GLY A 240 10.21 -5.02 -2.18
CA GLY A 240 9.36 -5.40 -1.05
C GLY A 240 10.16 -5.98 0.10
N ILE A 241 9.86 -5.55 1.31
CA ILE A 241 10.45 -6.03 2.57
C ILE A 241 9.32 -6.55 3.45
N TYR A 242 9.52 -7.71 4.03
CA TYR A 242 8.51 -8.37 4.86
C TYR A 242 9.07 -8.66 6.25
N ALA A 243 8.28 -8.30 7.27
CA ALA A 243 8.64 -8.61 8.65
C ALA A 243 8.76 -10.12 8.86
N GLY A 244 9.80 -10.56 9.56
CA GLY A 244 9.89 -11.94 10.03
C GLY A 244 8.72 -12.29 10.95
N TYR A 245 8.29 -13.55 10.93
CA TYR A 245 7.20 -14.06 11.79
C TYR A 245 7.46 -13.75 13.27
N PRO A 246 6.50 -13.27 14.05
CA PRO A 246 6.67 -13.01 15.48
C PRO A 246 6.89 -14.35 16.22
N ALA A 247 8.11 -14.59 16.67
CA ALA A 247 8.48 -15.80 17.40
C ALA A 247 8.28 -15.63 18.91
N GLU A 248 8.55 -14.45 19.42
CA GLU A 248 8.34 -14.09 20.83
C GLU A 248 7.76 -12.68 20.91
N GLU A 249 6.82 -12.50 21.82
CA GLU A 249 6.18 -11.22 22.10
C GLU A 249 6.27 -10.92 23.60
N ARG A 250 6.33 -9.64 23.94
CA ARG A 250 6.30 -9.19 25.33
C ARG A 250 5.35 -8.01 25.51
N LEU A 251 4.78 -7.91 26.70
CA LEU A 251 4.03 -6.74 27.09
C LEU A 251 5.00 -5.59 27.44
N VAL A 252 4.82 -4.44 26.82
CA VAL A 252 5.42 -3.17 27.24
C VAL A 252 4.38 -2.43 28.03
N GLU A 253 4.63 -2.25 29.34
CA GLU A 253 3.78 -1.49 30.23
C GLU A 253 3.94 0.02 30.01
N GLY A 254 2.94 0.80 30.36
CA GLY A 254 2.92 2.25 30.24
C GLY A 254 1.51 2.81 30.18
N GLU A 255 1.37 4.06 29.79
CA GLU A 255 0.09 4.69 29.57
C GLU A 255 -0.76 3.95 28.53
N PHE A 256 -0.11 3.47 27.47
CA PHE A 256 -0.72 2.64 26.42
C PHE A 256 -0.01 1.28 26.37
N PRO A 257 -0.38 0.33 27.23
CA PRO A 257 0.27 -0.98 27.26
C PRO A 257 0.06 -1.74 25.94
N GLN A 258 1.15 -2.25 25.37
CA GLN A 258 1.12 -2.91 24.07
C GLN A 258 1.92 -4.20 24.05
N MET A 259 1.44 -5.20 23.30
CA MET A 259 2.26 -6.34 22.94
C MET A 259 3.22 -5.94 21.80
N VAL A 260 4.51 -6.14 22.02
CA VAL A 260 5.54 -5.88 21.00
C VAL A 260 6.30 -7.16 20.69
N VAL A 261 6.68 -7.31 19.44
CA VAL A 261 7.50 -8.44 19.02
C VAL A 261 8.91 -8.24 19.56
N SER A 262 9.36 -9.14 20.43
CA SER A 262 10.72 -9.12 21.01
C SER A 262 11.70 -9.96 20.22
N LYS A 263 11.22 -10.92 19.42
CA LYS A 263 12.05 -11.75 18.56
C LYS A 263 11.29 -12.19 17.32
N ARG A 264 11.91 -12.06 16.16
CA ARG A 264 11.39 -12.52 14.89
C ARG A 264 12.09 -13.81 14.44
N ALA A 265 11.33 -14.69 13.79
CA ALA A 265 11.85 -15.87 13.14
C ALA A 265 12.61 -15.51 11.85
N ASP A 266 13.36 -16.48 11.31
CA ASP A 266 14.06 -16.41 10.03
C ASP A 266 13.16 -16.73 8.81
N PHE A 267 11.84 -16.67 8.99
CA PHE A 267 10.81 -16.85 7.97
C PHE A 267 9.69 -15.81 8.17
N ILE A 268 8.92 -15.54 7.12
CA ILE A 268 7.94 -14.43 7.14
C ILE A 268 6.52 -14.87 7.49
N ALA A 269 6.16 -16.13 7.20
CA ALA A 269 4.82 -16.62 7.52
C ALA A 269 4.78 -18.13 7.74
N LYS A 270 3.82 -18.58 8.58
CA LYS A 270 3.40 -19.97 8.75
C LYS A 270 1.91 -20.03 8.44
N THR A 271 1.52 -20.77 7.40
CA THR A 271 0.16 -20.68 6.88
C THR A 271 -0.31 -21.98 6.21
N LYS A 272 -1.59 -22.01 5.82
CA LYS A 272 -2.16 -23.13 5.04
C LYS A 272 -1.45 -23.27 3.70
N GLY A 273 -1.18 -24.50 3.27
CA GLY A 273 -0.51 -24.77 1.99
C GLY A 273 -1.36 -24.42 0.76
N LYS A 274 -2.70 -24.42 0.89
CA LYS A 274 -3.61 -24.05 -0.19
C LYS A 274 -4.25 -22.70 0.12
N ARG A 275 -3.74 -21.64 -0.52
CA ARG A 275 -4.28 -20.27 -0.44
C ARG A 275 -3.70 -19.36 -1.54
N THR A 276 -4.27 -18.18 -1.66
CA THR A 276 -3.68 -17.03 -2.37
C THR A 276 -3.08 -16.06 -1.37
N TYR A 277 -2.13 -15.25 -1.85
CA TYR A 277 -1.44 -14.21 -1.08
C TYR A 277 -1.92 -12.82 -1.51
N PRO A 278 -1.56 -11.74 -0.80
CA PRO A 278 -1.98 -10.41 -1.16
C PRO A 278 -1.62 -10.02 -2.59
N TRP A 279 -2.46 -9.21 -3.21
CA TRP A 279 -2.15 -8.59 -4.48
C TRP A 279 -1.06 -7.53 -4.31
N ARG A 280 -0.06 -7.54 -5.18
CA ARG A 280 0.90 -6.46 -5.38
C ARG A 280 0.33 -5.54 -6.44
N VAL A 281 -0.06 -4.32 -6.05
CA VAL A 281 -0.91 -3.42 -6.83
C VAL A 281 -0.11 -2.26 -7.37
N PHE A 282 -0.27 -1.98 -8.67
CA PHE A 282 0.33 -0.88 -9.39
C PHE A 282 -0.77 -0.03 -10.01
N ILE A 283 -1.00 1.16 -9.44
CA ILE A 283 -1.95 2.16 -9.96
C ILE A 283 -1.19 3.00 -10.99
N VAL A 284 -1.68 3.07 -12.21
CA VAL A 284 -1.06 3.83 -13.31
C VAL A 284 -1.90 5.07 -13.58
N ALA A 285 -1.38 6.24 -13.22
CA ALA A 285 -2.09 7.51 -13.27
C ALA A 285 -1.45 8.46 -14.29
N GLU A 286 -2.20 8.83 -15.33
CA GLU A 286 -1.78 9.85 -16.30
C GLU A 286 -1.84 11.26 -15.67
N HIS A 287 -2.80 11.49 -14.75
CA HIS A 287 -3.00 12.76 -14.07
C HIS A 287 -3.10 12.55 -12.55
N ASP A 288 -2.71 13.55 -11.77
CA ASP A 288 -2.73 13.50 -10.29
C ASP A 288 -4.13 13.23 -9.73
N LYS A 289 -5.17 13.77 -10.36
CA LYS A 289 -6.58 13.56 -9.99
C LYS A 289 -7.02 12.09 -10.10
N ASP A 290 -6.31 11.27 -10.87
CA ASP A 290 -6.66 9.86 -11.09
C ASP A 290 -6.26 9.01 -9.86
N LEU A 291 -5.23 9.43 -9.10
CA LEU A 291 -4.76 8.71 -7.92
C LEU A 291 -5.84 8.58 -6.83
N PRO A 292 -6.45 9.67 -6.31
CA PRO A 292 -7.48 9.56 -5.27
C PRO A 292 -8.77 8.92 -5.78
N SER A 293 -9.01 8.89 -7.09
CA SER A 293 -10.19 8.27 -7.68
C SER A 293 -10.02 6.79 -8.05
N SER A 294 -8.83 6.22 -7.89
CA SER A 294 -8.58 4.79 -8.16
C SER A 294 -9.37 3.89 -7.20
N ASP A 295 -9.94 2.84 -7.75
CA ASP A 295 -10.64 1.78 -7.02
C ASP A 295 -9.90 0.44 -7.07
N MET A 296 -8.62 0.44 -7.47
CA MET A 296 -7.83 -0.78 -7.67
C MET A 296 -7.84 -1.70 -6.44
N VAL A 297 -7.72 -1.14 -5.24
CA VAL A 297 -7.72 -1.92 -3.98
C VAL A 297 -9.08 -2.61 -3.78
N TYR A 298 -10.18 -1.92 -4.02
CA TYR A 298 -11.54 -2.50 -3.91
C TYR A 298 -11.81 -3.60 -4.95
N ARG A 299 -11.39 -3.38 -6.21
CA ARG A 299 -11.57 -4.36 -7.31
C ARG A 299 -10.82 -5.66 -7.09
N LEU A 300 -9.74 -5.62 -6.32
CA LEU A 300 -8.86 -6.76 -6.05
C LEU A 300 -9.15 -7.44 -4.71
N ALA A 301 -9.86 -6.77 -3.81
CA ALA A 301 -10.23 -7.31 -2.51
C ALA A 301 -11.21 -8.48 -2.63
N SER A 302 -11.12 -9.42 -1.71
CA SER A 302 -12.11 -10.48 -1.56
C SER A 302 -13.48 -9.91 -1.19
N PRO A 303 -14.58 -10.53 -1.60
CA PRO A 303 -15.92 -10.09 -1.22
C PRO A 303 -16.10 -10.01 0.30
N SER A 304 -16.92 -9.05 0.75
CA SER A 304 -17.27 -8.93 2.17
C SER A 304 -17.83 -10.24 2.72
N ARG A 305 -17.36 -10.62 3.91
CA ARG A 305 -17.89 -11.78 4.65
C ARG A 305 -19.03 -11.42 5.59
N LEU A 306 -19.31 -10.12 5.75
CA LEU A 306 -20.42 -9.65 6.56
C LEU A 306 -21.74 -9.80 5.78
N GLN A 307 -22.71 -10.49 6.37
CA GLN A 307 -24.03 -10.69 5.76
C GLN A 307 -24.93 -9.45 5.87
N ASN A 308 -24.77 -8.68 6.95
CA ASN A 308 -25.53 -7.46 7.19
C ASN A 308 -24.57 -6.33 7.62
N THR A 309 -24.59 -5.23 6.89
CA THR A 309 -23.83 -4.01 7.15
C THR A 309 -24.72 -2.80 7.46
N ASP A 310 -26.04 -2.98 7.59
CA ASP A 310 -27.00 -1.88 7.82
C ASP A 310 -26.78 -1.14 9.13
N TRP A 311 -26.13 -1.78 10.10
CA TRP A 311 -25.79 -1.19 11.39
C TRP A 311 -24.59 -0.23 11.28
N ILE A 312 -23.76 -0.34 10.26
CA ILE A 312 -22.62 0.54 10.03
C ILE A 312 -23.14 1.83 9.40
N LYS A 313 -23.03 2.93 10.13
CA LYS A 313 -23.47 4.25 9.69
C LYS A 313 -22.27 5.18 9.65
N PRO A 314 -21.63 5.37 8.49
CA PRO A 314 -20.60 6.38 8.29
C PRO A 314 -21.15 7.77 8.64
N GLY A 315 -20.27 8.64 9.09
CA GLY A 315 -20.65 10.02 9.43
C GLY A 315 -19.45 10.82 9.91
N ASN A 316 -19.63 12.13 10.00
CA ASN A 316 -18.61 13.03 10.48
C ASN A 316 -18.57 13.03 12.00
N LEU A 317 -17.37 13.07 12.57
CA LEU A 317 -17.17 13.19 14.01
C LEU A 317 -16.16 14.30 14.32
N THR A 318 -16.22 14.82 15.55
CA THR A 318 -15.13 15.63 16.11
C THR A 318 -14.09 14.72 16.70
N ASP A 319 -12.83 15.15 16.65
CA ASP A 319 -11.70 14.47 17.29
C ASP A 319 -10.97 15.49 18.16
N GLU A 320 -11.22 15.44 19.46
CA GLU A 320 -10.69 16.40 20.43
C GLU A 320 -9.20 16.19 20.72
N TRP A 321 -8.68 14.99 20.46
CA TRP A 321 -7.28 14.67 20.65
C TRP A 321 -6.37 15.56 19.78
N ILE A 322 -6.76 15.84 18.54
CA ILE A 322 -5.98 16.68 17.60
C ILE A 322 -5.73 18.08 18.18
N THR A 323 -6.64 18.59 19.03
CA THR A 323 -6.52 19.90 19.69
C THR A 323 -6.04 19.81 21.11
N ASP A 324 -5.56 18.64 21.57
CA ASP A 324 -5.20 18.36 22.96
C ASP A 324 -6.35 18.73 23.93
N VAL A 325 -7.59 18.47 23.54
CA VAL A 325 -8.83 18.81 24.24
C VAL A 325 -8.92 20.29 24.63
N ASN A 326 -8.21 21.16 23.92
CA ASN A 326 -8.22 22.60 24.17
C ASN A 326 -9.45 23.28 23.56
N LEU A 327 -10.09 24.12 24.37
CA LEU A 327 -11.21 24.97 23.93
C LEU A 327 -10.91 26.43 24.29
N PHE A 328 -11.28 27.35 23.42
CA PHE A 328 -11.09 28.78 23.61
C PHE A 328 -12.45 29.46 23.84
N ASN A 329 -12.45 30.57 24.61
CA ASN A 329 -13.63 31.38 24.87
C ASN A 329 -14.79 30.59 25.55
N VAL A 330 -14.45 29.64 26.41
CA VAL A 330 -15.40 28.86 27.19
C VAL A 330 -15.35 29.29 28.68
N PRO A 331 -16.49 29.30 29.43
CA PRO A 331 -16.53 29.73 30.81
C PRO A 331 -16.09 28.64 31.83
N PHE A 332 -15.38 27.63 31.36
CA PHE A 332 -14.87 26.50 32.15
C PHE A 332 -13.47 26.13 31.76
N ARG A 333 -12.75 25.35 32.55
CA ARG A 333 -11.45 24.82 32.22
C ARG A 333 -11.62 23.69 31.22
N ALA A 334 -11.05 23.87 30.00
CA ALA A 334 -10.96 22.82 28.98
C ALA A 334 -10.11 21.62 29.45
N GLY A 335 -10.34 20.46 28.90
CA GLY A 335 -9.66 19.20 29.20
C GLY A 335 -10.62 18.03 29.18
N ILE A 336 -10.14 16.84 29.61
CA ILE A 336 -10.93 15.61 29.67
C ILE A 336 -11.90 15.72 30.86
N ASN A 337 -13.06 16.32 30.64
CA ASN A 337 -14.09 16.52 31.66
C ASN A 337 -15.49 16.65 31.05
N THR A 338 -16.50 16.54 31.87
CA THR A 338 -17.92 16.61 31.48
C THR A 338 -18.28 17.87 30.70
N ALA A 339 -17.79 19.03 31.11
CA ALA A 339 -18.15 20.31 30.48
C ALA A 339 -17.59 20.39 29.06
N SER A 340 -16.36 19.94 28.82
CA SER A 340 -15.75 19.89 27.50
C SER A 340 -16.52 18.96 26.56
N TYR A 341 -16.88 17.76 26.99
CA TYR A 341 -17.65 16.83 26.16
C TYR A 341 -19.06 17.32 25.86
N MET A 342 -19.73 17.98 26.80
CA MET A 342 -21.00 18.64 26.51
C MET A 342 -20.86 19.75 25.49
N TYR A 343 -19.81 20.55 25.57
CA TYR A 343 -19.51 21.57 24.56
C TYR A 343 -19.29 20.95 23.18
N TYR A 344 -18.51 19.86 23.06
CA TYR A 344 -18.31 19.16 21.78
C TYR A 344 -19.60 18.57 21.22
N ILE A 345 -20.52 18.08 22.08
CA ILE A 345 -21.85 17.63 21.66
C ILE A 345 -22.65 18.79 21.08
N ASP A 346 -22.68 19.95 21.74
CA ASP A 346 -23.37 21.15 21.25
C ASP A 346 -22.75 21.68 19.97
N PHE A 347 -21.42 21.67 19.87
CA PHE A 347 -20.68 21.99 18.65
C PHE A 347 -21.06 21.04 17.50
N ALA A 348 -21.02 19.75 17.73
CA ALA A 348 -21.41 18.73 16.75
C ALA A 348 -22.84 18.96 16.26
N LYS A 349 -23.79 19.20 17.17
CA LYS A 349 -25.18 19.54 16.82
C LYS A 349 -25.28 20.78 15.97
N ARG A 350 -24.56 21.84 16.33
CA ARG A 350 -24.58 23.13 15.63
C ARG A 350 -24.04 23.03 14.21
N PHE A 351 -23.00 22.26 13.99
CA PHE A 351 -22.30 22.16 12.71
C PHE A 351 -22.63 20.89 11.90
N GLY A 352 -23.60 20.09 12.35
CA GLY A 352 -24.10 18.93 11.62
C GLY A 352 -23.16 17.72 11.63
N PHE A 353 -22.34 17.56 12.67
CA PHE A 353 -21.59 16.34 12.88
C PHE A 353 -22.50 15.25 13.46
N ASP A 354 -22.29 14.01 13.06
CA ASP A 354 -23.11 12.87 13.48
C ASP A 354 -22.79 12.43 14.92
N ARG A 355 -21.53 12.63 15.33
CA ARG A 355 -21.00 12.17 16.63
C ARG A 355 -19.81 12.98 17.10
N ILE A 356 -19.46 12.80 18.36
CA ILE A 356 -18.17 13.20 18.90
C ILE A 356 -17.32 11.97 19.17
N MET A 357 -15.97 12.12 19.16
CA MET A 357 -15.04 11.14 19.73
C MET A 357 -14.76 11.51 21.19
N MET A 358 -14.74 10.53 22.06
CA MET A 358 -14.12 10.59 23.38
C MET A 358 -12.85 9.76 23.30
N ASP A 359 -11.70 10.41 23.11
CA ASP A 359 -10.41 9.75 22.98
C ASP A 359 -9.86 9.28 24.33
N ALA A 360 -8.64 8.77 24.39
CA ALA A 360 -8.01 8.24 25.60
C ALA A 360 -8.15 9.19 26.79
N GLY A 361 -8.34 8.62 27.98
CA GLY A 361 -8.47 9.37 29.23
C GLY A 361 -9.89 9.53 29.75
N TRP A 362 -10.93 9.13 29.00
CA TRP A 362 -12.29 9.06 29.53
C TRP A 362 -12.45 7.92 30.57
N SER A 363 -11.63 6.87 30.49
CA SER A 363 -11.55 5.76 31.43
C SER A 363 -10.09 5.29 31.58
N ASP A 364 -9.87 4.38 32.52
CA ASP A 364 -8.58 3.68 32.66
C ASP A 364 -8.34 2.73 31.47
N ASN A 365 -7.14 2.77 30.89
CA ASN A 365 -6.80 1.97 29.71
C ASN A 365 -6.76 0.46 29.93
N ASN A 366 -6.74 -0.01 31.19
CA ASN A 366 -6.78 -1.44 31.55
C ASN A 366 -8.15 -1.85 32.12
N ASN A 367 -9.03 -0.88 32.42
CA ASN A 367 -10.36 -1.15 33.03
C ASN A 367 -11.35 -0.08 32.58
N LEU A 368 -12.13 -0.36 31.55
CA LEU A 368 -13.09 0.58 30.97
C LEU A 368 -14.22 0.99 31.93
N PHE A 369 -14.51 0.19 33.00
CA PHE A 369 -15.49 0.52 34.03
C PHE A 369 -14.96 1.53 35.03
N LYS A 370 -13.67 1.79 35.06
CA LYS A 370 -13.06 2.81 35.89
C LYS A 370 -13.05 4.14 35.16
N ILE A 371 -14.21 4.82 35.18
CA ILE A 371 -14.38 6.11 34.50
C ILE A 371 -13.53 7.19 35.19
N ASN A 372 -12.99 8.13 34.40
CA ASN A 372 -12.26 9.30 34.89
C ASN A 372 -13.17 10.11 35.85
N PRO A 373 -12.74 10.41 37.08
CA PRO A 373 -13.56 11.14 38.06
C PRO A 373 -14.05 12.53 37.63
N ALA A 374 -13.38 13.16 36.65
CA ALA A 374 -13.80 14.43 36.06
C ALA A 374 -14.99 14.28 35.09
N ILE A 375 -15.40 13.04 34.78
CA ILE A 375 -16.46 12.72 33.83
C ILE A 375 -17.68 12.16 34.50
N SER A 376 -18.82 12.81 34.26
CA SER A 376 -20.16 12.27 34.56
C SER A 376 -20.71 11.64 33.29
N MET A 377 -20.48 10.32 33.08
CA MET A 377 -20.93 9.61 31.89
C MET A 377 -22.45 9.70 31.72
N ASP A 378 -23.22 9.60 32.81
CA ASP A 378 -24.68 9.73 32.75
C ASP A 378 -25.13 11.09 32.23
N SER A 379 -24.48 12.19 32.67
CA SER A 379 -24.77 13.53 32.17
C SER A 379 -24.43 13.69 30.68
N ILE A 380 -23.28 13.17 30.23
CA ILE A 380 -22.86 13.19 28.82
C ILE A 380 -23.84 12.38 27.97
N LEU A 381 -24.21 11.18 28.40
CA LEU A 381 -25.18 10.34 27.70
C LEU A 381 -26.56 10.98 27.60
N ALA A 382 -27.04 11.60 28.68
CA ALA A 382 -28.33 12.32 28.69
C ALA A 382 -28.29 13.51 27.71
N HIS A 383 -27.20 14.29 27.73
CA HIS A 383 -27.03 15.43 26.84
C HIS A 383 -26.92 15.01 25.37
N SER A 384 -26.11 13.98 25.05
CA SER A 384 -25.97 13.36 23.75
C SER A 384 -27.33 12.93 23.17
N ARG A 385 -28.14 12.21 23.95
CA ARG A 385 -29.48 11.80 23.53
C ARG A 385 -30.39 13.01 23.26
N LYS A 386 -30.37 14.03 24.14
CA LYS A 386 -31.15 15.26 23.95
C LYS A 386 -30.79 15.99 22.66
N GLN A 387 -29.51 16.05 22.31
CA GLN A 387 -29.01 16.74 21.11
C GLN A 387 -29.11 15.87 19.84
N GLY A 388 -29.31 14.55 19.99
CA GLY A 388 -29.31 13.60 18.87
C GLY A 388 -27.92 13.37 18.26
N VAL A 389 -26.86 13.63 19.03
CA VAL A 389 -25.45 13.42 18.63
C VAL A 389 -24.95 12.14 19.28
N LYS A 390 -24.32 11.24 18.52
CA LYS A 390 -23.78 9.96 19.01
C LYS A 390 -22.42 10.16 19.67
N LEU A 391 -22.03 9.20 20.52
CA LEU A 391 -20.71 9.13 21.12
C LEU A 391 -19.90 8.02 20.45
N GLY A 392 -18.68 8.34 19.99
CA GLY A 392 -17.60 7.39 19.73
C GLY A 392 -16.70 7.35 20.97
N MET A 393 -16.18 6.19 21.32
CA MET A 393 -15.31 6.00 22.49
C MET A 393 -14.09 5.21 22.07
N TRP A 394 -12.92 5.81 22.27
CA TRP A 394 -11.65 5.15 21.98
C TRP A 394 -11.26 4.21 23.12
N THR A 395 -10.64 3.08 22.75
CA THR A 395 -10.04 2.15 23.71
C THR A 395 -9.00 1.28 23.05
N LEU A 396 -8.09 0.70 23.83
CA LEU A 396 -7.15 -0.30 23.36
C LEU A 396 -7.89 -1.60 23.01
N ALA A 397 -7.58 -2.20 21.86
CA ALA A 397 -8.17 -3.47 21.42
C ALA A 397 -7.99 -4.61 22.44
N ARG A 398 -6.89 -4.60 23.20
CA ARG A 398 -6.63 -5.59 24.24
C ARG A 398 -7.56 -5.50 25.46
N THR A 399 -8.27 -4.37 25.62
CA THR A 399 -9.14 -4.12 26.77
C THR A 399 -10.60 -4.48 26.46
N LEU A 400 -10.92 -4.71 25.18
CA LEU A 400 -12.19 -5.24 24.69
C LEU A 400 -12.23 -6.77 24.83
#